data_84281e801cbbe69724d8121d71e32d33
#
_entry.id   84281e801cbbe69724d8121d71e32d33
#
_cell.length_a   1.000
_cell.length_b   1.000
_cell.length_c   1.000
_cell.angle_alpha   90.00
_cell.angle_beta   90.00
_cell.angle_gamma   90.00
#
_symmetry.space_group_name_H-M   'P 1'
#
loop_
_entity.id
_entity.type
_entity.pdbx_description
1 polymer ?
#
loop_
_entity_poly.entity_id
_entity_poly.type
_entity_poly.pdbx_seq_one_letter_code
_entity_poly.pdbx_strand_id
1 'polypeptide(L)'
;MWAEASKESIFGQAVLIGTGLIGGSMGFALKNSGLVHKVLGYDLDTANLHRALELGAVDQALLKNELVPPGTDLLIFATPVRATLKILPELAGTVSSACLVTDTGSTKEAVMKAFRSNLPSSEAYVGGHPMAGSEDKGIEAADPALFKDAIYVLVEEKASFSWAYHKMRKLILKLGAKPLALDAQEHDRLVSLVSHLPHMVAVSLVEAVRKSGEKEDMDKILALAAGGFRDTTRVALSNPVMWRDICLTNNDCIKQALLSFRLEIDLLLSALEDIDDSGAEAEDLFSLLRRAKNFRSQVPPKKGKTNRPERKSEAP
;
A
#
# COMPACT_ATOMS: atom_id res chain seq x y z
N MET A 1 -19.61 9.37 -36.16
CA MET A 1 -18.57 10.32 -35.77
C MET A 1 -18.79 10.62 -34.29
N TRP A 2 -18.18 9.81 -33.41
CA TRP A 2 -18.26 10.00 -31.97
C TRP A 2 -17.20 11.03 -31.61
N ALA A 3 -17.62 12.20 -31.13
CA ALA A 3 -16.73 13.26 -30.69
C ALA A 3 -15.79 12.69 -29.60
N GLU A 4 -14.47 12.65 -29.85
CA GLU A 4 -13.46 12.52 -28.81
C GLU A 4 -13.66 13.68 -27.84
N ALA A 5 -14.25 13.39 -26.68
CA ALA A 5 -14.23 14.32 -25.58
C ALA A 5 -12.76 14.64 -25.31
N SER A 6 -12.33 15.87 -25.54
CA SER A 6 -10.99 16.35 -25.24
C SER A 6 -10.66 15.95 -23.83
N LYS A 7 -9.65 15.11 -23.64
CA LYS A 7 -9.15 14.70 -22.32
C LYS A 7 -8.54 15.94 -21.68
N GLU A 8 -9.36 16.68 -20.93
CA GLU A 8 -8.89 17.87 -20.23
C GLU A 8 -7.88 17.44 -19.18
N SER A 9 -6.62 17.81 -19.39
CA SER A 9 -5.55 17.59 -18.43
C SER A 9 -5.89 18.27 -17.10
N ILE A 10 -5.65 17.57 -15.99
CA ILE A 10 -5.85 18.10 -14.63
C ILE A 10 -4.61 18.86 -14.17
N PHE A 11 -3.43 18.41 -14.62
CA PHE A 11 -2.12 18.93 -14.22
C PHE A 11 -1.21 19.12 -15.44
N GLY A 12 -0.43 20.18 -15.46
CA GLY A 12 0.61 20.40 -16.46
C GLY A 12 1.82 19.50 -16.18
N GLN A 13 2.34 19.54 -14.95
CA GLN A 13 3.53 18.80 -14.57
C GLN A 13 3.36 18.08 -13.24
N ALA A 14 3.63 16.78 -13.24
CA ALA A 14 3.71 15.97 -12.03
C ALA A 14 5.13 15.52 -11.75
N VAL A 15 5.49 15.46 -10.47
CA VAL A 15 6.76 14.89 -9.99
C VAL A 15 6.45 13.67 -9.13
N LEU A 16 7.12 12.55 -9.43
CA LEU A 16 7.09 11.31 -8.67
C LEU A 16 8.39 11.16 -7.89
N ILE A 17 8.32 11.17 -6.57
CA ILE A 17 9.42 10.82 -5.67
C ILE A 17 9.30 9.34 -5.31
N GLY A 18 10.13 8.50 -5.92
CA GLY A 18 10.03 7.04 -5.91
C GLY A 18 9.34 6.51 -7.17
N THR A 19 10.06 5.71 -7.96
CA THR A 19 9.59 5.14 -9.24
C THR A 19 9.49 3.61 -9.20
N GLY A 20 9.33 3.02 -8.00
CA GLY A 20 9.10 1.60 -7.82
C GLY A 20 7.72 1.13 -8.28
N LEU A 21 7.23 0.00 -7.74
CA LEU A 21 5.92 -0.57 -8.09
C LEU A 21 4.79 0.49 -8.07
N ILE A 22 4.60 1.19 -6.95
CA ILE A 22 3.47 2.14 -6.79
C ILE A 22 3.70 3.41 -7.60
N GLY A 23 4.89 4.04 -7.49
CA GLY A 23 5.20 5.27 -8.22
C GLY A 23 5.25 5.06 -9.73
N GLY A 24 5.85 3.97 -10.19
CA GLY A 24 5.85 3.61 -11.62
C GLY A 24 4.45 3.33 -12.16
N SER A 25 3.62 2.60 -11.40
CA SER A 25 2.21 2.39 -11.75
C SER A 25 1.43 3.71 -11.84
N MET A 26 1.70 4.63 -10.91
CA MET A 26 1.10 5.97 -10.93
C MET A 26 1.56 6.75 -12.18
N GLY A 27 2.84 6.72 -12.49
CA GLY A 27 3.39 7.36 -13.69
C GLY A 27 2.73 6.86 -14.97
N PHE A 28 2.66 5.54 -15.16
CA PHE A 28 1.95 4.94 -16.29
C PHE A 28 0.47 5.34 -16.33
N ALA A 29 -0.22 5.27 -15.20
CA ALA A 29 -1.64 5.58 -15.13
C ALA A 29 -1.93 7.05 -15.47
N LEU A 30 -1.11 8.00 -14.97
CA LEU A 30 -1.21 9.42 -15.25
C LEU A 30 -1.00 9.71 -16.74
N LYS A 31 0.02 9.14 -17.35
CA LYS A 31 0.34 9.33 -18.77
C LYS A 31 -0.73 8.71 -19.69
N ASN A 32 -1.11 7.46 -19.42
CA ASN A 32 -2.08 6.73 -20.24
C ASN A 32 -3.48 7.37 -20.19
N SER A 33 -3.83 8.01 -19.08
CA SER A 33 -5.11 8.71 -18.93
C SER A 33 -5.13 10.09 -19.59
N GLY A 34 -3.96 10.66 -19.93
CA GLY A 34 -3.85 12.04 -20.43
C GLY A 34 -4.16 13.11 -19.38
N LEU A 35 -4.14 12.75 -18.10
CA LEU A 35 -4.50 13.67 -16.99
C LEU A 35 -3.36 14.62 -16.62
N VAL A 36 -2.14 14.30 -17.05
CA VAL A 36 -0.91 15.07 -16.83
C VAL A 36 -0.18 15.23 -18.14
N HIS A 37 0.32 16.44 -18.44
CA HIS A 37 1.09 16.66 -19.69
C HIS A 37 2.50 16.10 -19.59
N LYS A 38 3.15 16.24 -18.42
CA LYS A 38 4.53 15.79 -18.21
C LYS A 38 4.70 15.16 -16.85
N VAL A 39 5.35 13.99 -16.80
CA VAL A 39 5.66 13.27 -15.57
C VAL A 39 7.18 13.23 -15.39
N LEU A 40 7.69 13.81 -14.33
CA LEU A 40 9.08 13.78 -13.92
C LEU A 40 9.25 12.75 -12.79
N GLY A 41 10.40 12.08 -12.73
CA GLY A 41 10.67 11.08 -11.71
C GLY A 41 11.99 11.28 -11.02
N TYR A 42 12.04 10.94 -9.74
CA TYR A 42 13.25 10.79 -8.95
C TYR A 42 13.20 9.48 -8.17
N ASP A 43 14.34 8.79 -8.15
CA ASP A 43 14.55 7.62 -7.29
C ASP A 43 15.98 7.61 -6.78
N LEU A 44 16.20 7.10 -5.56
CA LEU A 44 17.55 6.89 -5.01
C LEU A 44 18.27 5.76 -5.77
N ASP A 45 17.53 4.77 -6.23
CA ASP A 45 18.03 3.74 -7.14
C ASP A 45 18.02 4.27 -8.58
N THR A 46 19.19 4.73 -9.03
CA THR A 46 19.35 5.30 -10.36
C THR A 46 19.07 4.28 -11.47
N ALA A 47 19.36 3.02 -11.27
CA ALA A 47 19.06 1.96 -12.25
C ALA A 47 17.54 1.80 -12.41
N ASN A 48 16.80 1.77 -11.30
CA ASN A 48 15.34 1.76 -11.30
C ASN A 48 14.75 3.01 -11.96
N LEU A 49 15.33 4.19 -11.72
CA LEU A 49 14.90 5.45 -12.35
C LEU A 49 15.12 5.45 -13.86
N HIS A 50 16.29 5.03 -14.32
CA HIS A 50 16.59 4.89 -15.75
C HIS A 50 15.63 3.91 -16.42
N ARG A 51 15.36 2.81 -15.75
CA ARG A 51 14.41 1.83 -16.26
C ARG A 51 12.97 2.36 -16.31
N ALA A 52 12.56 3.19 -15.34
CA ALA A 52 11.27 3.87 -15.37
C ALA A 52 11.15 4.84 -16.56
N LEU A 53 12.24 5.50 -16.94
CA LEU A 53 12.33 6.37 -18.10
C LEU A 53 12.21 5.53 -19.41
N GLU A 54 12.98 4.46 -19.54
CA GLU A 54 12.94 3.56 -20.71
C GLU A 54 11.57 2.95 -20.92
N LEU A 55 10.91 2.50 -19.86
CA LEU A 55 9.57 1.92 -19.92
C LEU A 55 8.48 2.97 -20.14
N GLY A 56 8.81 4.27 -20.04
CA GLY A 56 7.87 5.37 -20.26
C GLY A 56 6.97 5.67 -19.07
N ALA A 57 7.30 5.23 -17.86
CA ALA A 57 6.58 5.61 -16.64
C ALA A 57 6.79 7.09 -16.28
N VAL A 58 7.96 7.62 -16.62
CA VAL A 58 8.30 9.04 -16.50
C VAL A 58 8.84 9.58 -17.82
N ASP A 59 8.74 10.89 -18.04
CA ASP A 59 9.23 11.56 -19.26
C ASP A 59 10.66 12.10 -19.09
N GLN A 60 11.06 12.33 -17.82
CA GLN A 60 12.37 12.88 -17.50
C GLN A 60 12.79 12.43 -16.10
N ALA A 61 14.05 12.07 -15.95
CA ALA A 61 14.69 11.83 -14.66
C ALA A 61 15.14 13.15 -14.03
N LEU A 62 14.95 13.29 -12.72
CA LEU A 62 15.39 14.42 -11.93
C LEU A 62 16.65 14.07 -11.12
N LEU A 63 17.47 15.09 -10.85
CA LEU A 63 18.57 15.02 -9.90
C LEU A 63 18.08 15.39 -8.49
N LYS A 64 18.81 14.95 -7.46
CA LYS A 64 18.43 15.20 -6.06
C LYS A 64 18.26 16.68 -5.71
N ASN A 65 19.01 17.56 -6.32
CA ASN A 65 18.96 19.01 -6.12
C ASN A 65 17.85 19.72 -6.91
N GLU A 66 17.07 19.02 -7.71
CA GLU A 66 16.05 19.56 -8.61
C GLU A 66 14.69 18.85 -8.43
N LEU A 67 14.37 18.42 -7.20
CA LEU A 67 13.19 17.56 -6.94
C LEU A 67 11.85 18.26 -7.16
N VAL A 68 11.80 19.59 -7.11
CA VAL A 68 10.59 20.37 -7.35
C VAL A 68 10.89 21.46 -8.36
N PRO A 69 11.04 21.13 -9.66
CA PRO A 69 11.32 22.14 -10.67
C PRO A 69 10.13 23.11 -10.85
N PRO A 70 10.39 24.33 -11.36
CA PRO A 70 9.34 25.29 -11.64
C PRO A 70 8.21 24.70 -12.51
N GLY A 71 6.96 25.04 -12.19
CA GLY A 71 5.78 24.53 -12.90
C GLY A 71 5.28 23.18 -12.41
N THR A 72 5.85 22.64 -11.31
CA THR A 72 5.30 21.46 -10.65
C THR A 72 3.99 21.81 -9.97
N ASP A 73 2.89 21.19 -10.39
CA ASP A 73 1.55 21.39 -9.85
C ASP A 73 0.95 20.12 -9.22
N LEU A 74 1.65 18.98 -9.33
CA LEU A 74 1.38 17.75 -8.61
C LEU A 74 2.69 17.10 -8.12
N LEU A 75 2.83 16.89 -6.81
CA LEU A 75 3.97 16.21 -6.20
C LEU A 75 3.51 14.97 -5.46
N ILE A 76 4.01 13.79 -5.86
CA ILE A 76 3.60 12.50 -5.32
C ILE A 76 4.80 11.81 -4.67
N PHE A 77 4.69 11.52 -3.37
CA PHE A 77 5.68 10.71 -2.65
C PHE A 77 5.24 9.23 -2.68
N ALA A 78 5.99 8.43 -3.42
CA ALA A 78 5.77 6.99 -3.56
C ALA A 78 6.98 6.17 -3.05
N THR A 79 7.64 6.68 -2.01
CA THR A 79 8.77 6.04 -1.31
C THR A 79 8.33 5.40 0.00
N PRO A 80 9.13 4.50 0.60
CA PRO A 80 8.90 4.04 1.96
C PRO A 80 8.70 5.21 2.94
N VAL A 81 7.82 5.02 3.93
CA VAL A 81 7.38 6.11 4.82
C VAL A 81 8.55 6.89 5.43
N ARG A 82 9.57 6.20 5.96
CA ARG A 82 10.73 6.87 6.56
C ARG A 82 11.59 7.62 5.53
N ALA A 83 11.64 7.17 4.28
CA ALA A 83 12.32 7.91 3.22
C ALA A 83 11.57 9.21 2.90
N THR A 84 10.23 9.16 2.81
CA THR A 84 9.39 10.35 2.70
C THR A 84 9.66 11.33 3.85
N LEU A 85 9.63 10.86 5.11
CA LEU A 85 9.86 11.70 6.28
C LEU A 85 11.25 12.36 6.31
N LYS A 86 12.25 11.73 5.70
CA LYS A 86 13.62 12.27 5.62
C LYS A 86 13.78 13.34 4.53
N ILE A 87 13.15 13.14 3.37
CA ILE A 87 13.31 14.05 2.23
C ILE A 87 12.44 15.29 2.35
N LEU A 88 11.30 15.17 3.02
CA LEU A 88 10.31 16.23 3.11
C LEU A 88 10.86 17.57 3.67
N PRO A 89 11.67 17.61 4.75
CA PRO A 89 12.27 18.86 5.22
C PRO A 89 13.19 19.54 4.20
N GLU A 90 13.85 18.77 3.32
CA GLU A 90 14.72 19.31 2.26
C GLU A 90 13.90 20.05 1.19
N LEU A 91 12.61 19.75 1.06
CA LEU A 91 11.71 20.32 0.05
C LEU A 91 10.81 21.44 0.57
N ALA A 92 10.79 21.69 1.87
CA ALA A 92 9.85 22.60 2.52
C ALA A 92 9.82 24.02 1.92
N GLY A 93 10.98 24.55 1.47
CA GLY A 93 11.10 25.87 0.86
C GLY A 93 10.91 25.92 -0.66
N THR A 94 10.76 24.76 -1.32
CA THR A 94 10.72 24.68 -2.79
C THR A 94 9.32 24.42 -3.36
N VAL A 95 8.41 23.93 -2.52
CA VAL A 95 7.04 23.58 -2.93
C VAL A 95 6.17 24.82 -2.96
N SER A 96 5.52 25.09 -4.09
CA SER A 96 4.54 26.17 -4.22
C SER A 96 3.28 25.86 -3.43
N SER A 97 2.63 26.87 -2.84
CA SER A 97 1.32 26.71 -2.18
C SER A 97 0.19 26.30 -3.13
N ALA A 98 0.38 26.47 -4.44
CA ALA A 98 -0.55 26.02 -5.48
C ALA A 98 -0.27 24.57 -5.97
N CYS A 99 0.84 23.95 -5.54
CA CYS A 99 1.17 22.58 -5.88
C CYS A 99 0.35 21.62 -5.01
N LEU A 100 -0.41 20.71 -5.63
CA LEU A 100 -1.05 19.62 -4.90
C LEU A 100 0.04 18.62 -4.50
N VAL A 101 0.11 18.31 -3.21
CA VAL A 101 1.05 17.33 -2.66
C VAL A 101 0.28 16.14 -2.11
N THR A 102 0.76 14.94 -2.40
CA THR A 102 0.19 13.69 -1.88
C THR A 102 1.28 12.65 -1.64
N ASP A 103 0.96 11.62 -0.89
CA ASP A 103 1.80 10.45 -0.72
C ASP A 103 1.02 9.16 -1.00
N THR A 104 1.70 8.03 -1.00
CA THR A 104 1.10 6.69 -1.14
C THR A 104 1.45 5.78 0.04
N GLY A 105 1.87 6.35 1.14
CA GLY A 105 2.38 5.61 2.31
C GLY A 105 1.32 4.72 2.97
N SER A 106 1.80 3.64 3.61
CA SER A 106 0.94 2.67 4.29
C SER A 106 0.45 3.10 5.65
N THR A 107 0.99 4.18 6.21
CA THR A 107 0.57 4.79 7.49
C THR A 107 0.37 6.28 7.30
N LYS A 108 -0.54 6.90 8.07
CA LYS A 108 -0.95 8.29 7.80
C LYS A 108 -0.67 9.26 8.93
N GLU A 109 -0.82 8.89 10.19
CA GLU A 109 -0.76 9.87 11.29
C GLU A 109 0.60 10.58 11.36
N ALA A 110 1.69 9.83 11.37
CA ALA A 110 3.04 10.38 11.38
C ALA A 110 3.37 11.17 10.09
N VAL A 111 2.89 10.67 8.95
CA VAL A 111 3.10 11.28 7.63
C VAL A 111 2.35 12.61 7.53
N MET A 112 1.06 12.64 7.89
CA MET A 112 0.25 13.86 7.91
C MET A 112 0.87 14.95 8.78
N LYS A 113 1.32 14.59 9.99
CA LYS A 113 1.99 15.51 10.90
C LYS A 113 3.24 16.12 10.26
N ALA A 114 4.07 15.30 9.61
CA ALA A 114 5.29 15.76 8.97
C ALA A 114 5.01 16.70 7.79
N PHE A 115 4.05 16.37 6.92
CA PHE A 115 3.69 17.24 5.79
C PHE A 115 3.17 18.58 6.25
N ARG A 116 2.31 18.62 7.26
CA ARG A 116 1.79 19.88 7.83
C ARG A 116 2.88 20.78 8.40
N SER A 117 3.89 20.19 9.01
CA SER A 117 5.00 20.96 9.61
C SER A 117 5.99 21.47 8.59
N ASN A 118 6.02 20.93 7.36
CA ASN A 118 7.05 21.23 6.38
C ASN A 118 6.51 21.91 5.10
N LEU A 119 5.21 21.87 4.82
CA LEU A 119 4.65 22.50 3.63
C LEU A 119 4.21 23.95 3.91
N PRO A 120 4.28 24.85 2.91
CA PRO A 120 3.86 26.25 3.04
C PRO A 120 2.34 26.38 3.24
N SER A 121 1.57 25.40 2.83
CA SER A 121 0.10 25.33 3.03
C SER A 121 -0.33 23.90 3.33
N SER A 122 -0.98 23.71 4.47
CA SER A 122 -1.58 22.41 4.83
C SER A 122 -2.76 22.04 3.91
N GLU A 123 -3.44 23.01 3.31
CA GLU A 123 -4.55 22.81 2.38
C GLU A 123 -4.12 22.24 1.03
N ALA A 124 -2.83 22.32 0.71
CA ALA A 124 -2.27 21.78 -0.52
C ALA A 124 -1.91 20.28 -0.41
N TYR A 125 -1.97 19.69 0.78
CA TYR A 125 -1.63 18.30 1.02
C TYR A 125 -2.85 17.43 1.31
N VAL A 126 -2.92 16.29 0.63
CA VAL A 126 -3.90 15.22 0.87
C VAL A 126 -3.14 13.91 1.04
N GLY A 127 -3.29 13.26 2.18
CA GLY A 127 -2.70 11.95 2.40
C GLY A 127 -3.36 10.91 1.48
N GLY A 128 -2.56 10.06 0.88
CA GLY A 128 -3.03 9.00 0.00
C GLY A 128 -2.57 7.63 0.47
N HIS A 129 -3.40 6.60 0.25
CA HIS A 129 -3.00 5.20 0.40
C HIS A 129 -3.79 4.33 -0.57
N PRO A 130 -3.19 3.90 -1.70
CA PRO A 130 -3.80 2.91 -2.58
C PRO A 130 -3.80 1.55 -1.88
N MET A 131 -4.99 0.96 -1.65
CA MET A 131 -5.12 -0.41 -1.15
C MET A 131 -4.85 -1.41 -2.28
N ALA A 132 -3.67 -1.27 -2.90
CA ALA A 132 -3.20 -2.02 -4.05
C ALA A 132 -1.69 -2.22 -3.96
N GLY A 133 -1.20 -3.30 -4.53
CA GLY A 133 0.22 -3.67 -4.51
C GLY A 133 0.41 -5.18 -4.50
N SER A 134 1.66 -5.58 -4.52
CA SER A 134 2.08 -6.97 -4.38
C SER A 134 3.38 -7.04 -3.57
N GLU A 135 3.87 -8.24 -3.34
CA GLU A 135 5.18 -8.52 -2.77
C GLU A 135 6.35 -8.21 -3.72
N ASP A 136 6.06 -7.99 -5.01
CA ASP A 136 7.04 -7.64 -6.04
C ASP A 136 7.59 -6.22 -5.86
N LYS A 137 8.76 -5.94 -6.43
CA LYS A 137 9.51 -4.69 -6.22
C LYS A 137 9.95 -4.06 -7.54
N GLY A 138 10.27 -2.77 -7.45
CA GLY A 138 10.84 -2.02 -8.57
C GLY A 138 9.83 -1.68 -9.65
N ILE A 139 10.34 -1.01 -10.68
CA ILE A 139 9.54 -0.56 -11.82
C ILE A 139 9.05 -1.72 -12.70
N GLU A 140 9.78 -2.84 -12.74
CA GLU A 140 9.38 -4.01 -13.52
C GLU A 140 8.07 -4.65 -13.05
N ALA A 141 7.71 -4.45 -11.78
CA ALA A 141 6.45 -4.89 -11.21
C ALA A 141 5.30 -3.88 -11.42
N ALA A 142 5.59 -2.68 -11.93
CA ALA A 142 4.58 -1.64 -12.12
C ALA A 142 3.54 -2.04 -13.16
N ASP A 143 2.28 -1.69 -12.88
CA ASP A 143 1.13 -2.01 -13.71
C ASP A 143 0.27 -0.73 -13.88
N PRO A 144 0.04 -0.23 -15.10
CA PRO A 144 -0.82 0.92 -15.34
C PRO A 144 -2.27 0.74 -14.86
N ALA A 145 -2.72 -0.50 -14.71
CA ALA A 145 -4.04 -0.84 -14.22
C ALA A 145 -4.11 -1.12 -12.71
N LEU A 146 -3.00 -0.95 -11.98
CA LEU A 146 -2.89 -1.29 -10.55
C LEU A 146 -4.01 -0.69 -9.69
N PHE A 147 -4.42 0.54 -10.00
CA PHE A 147 -5.42 1.28 -9.22
C PHE A 147 -6.85 1.02 -9.65
N LYS A 148 -7.08 0.40 -10.81
CA LYS A 148 -8.41 0.15 -11.33
C LYS A 148 -9.24 -0.72 -10.38
N ASP A 149 -10.42 -0.22 -10.03
CA ASP A 149 -11.34 -0.86 -9.07
C ASP A 149 -10.80 -0.99 -7.63
N ALA A 150 -9.56 -0.56 -7.36
CA ALA A 150 -8.99 -0.57 -6.01
C ALA A 150 -9.60 0.53 -5.13
N ILE A 151 -9.68 0.28 -3.83
CA ILE A 151 -9.91 1.35 -2.86
C ILE A 151 -8.66 2.21 -2.80
N TYR A 152 -8.85 3.52 -2.88
CA TYR A 152 -7.78 4.51 -2.66
C TYR A 152 -8.19 5.40 -1.50
N VAL A 153 -7.54 5.24 -0.36
CA VAL A 153 -7.84 6.08 0.80
C VAL A 153 -7.30 7.47 0.58
N LEU A 154 -8.15 8.47 0.80
CA LEU A 154 -7.79 9.89 0.84
C LEU A 154 -7.97 10.37 2.27
N VAL A 155 -6.90 10.88 2.86
CA VAL A 155 -6.90 11.31 4.25
C VAL A 155 -6.82 12.82 4.32
N GLU A 156 -7.84 13.41 4.96
CA GLU A 156 -7.97 14.84 5.20
C GLU A 156 -8.59 15.12 6.57
N GLU A 157 -8.29 16.27 7.16
CA GLU A 157 -8.95 16.67 8.40
C GLU A 157 -10.40 17.13 8.17
N LYS A 158 -11.27 16.81 9.12
CA LYS A 158 -12.73 16.90 9.05
C LYS A 158 -13.33 18.32 8.84
N ALA A 159 -12.55 19.38 8.82
CA ALA A 159 -13.13 20.74 8.92
C ALA A 159 -13.60 21.35 7.60
N SER A 160 -13.02 20.99 6.47
CA SER A 160 -13.46 21.42 5.13
C SER A 160 -12.67 20.67 4.06
N PHE A 161 -13.37 20.08 3.11
CA PHE A 161 -12.68 19.49 1.96
C PHE A 161 -11.92 20.59 1.21
N SER A 162 -10.58 20.54 1.28
CA SER A 162 -9.70 21.48 0.62
C SER A 162 -9.82 21.39 -0.91
N TRP A 163 -9.34 22.41 -1.61
CA TRP A 163 -9.24 22.37 -3.06
C TRP A 163 -8.39 21.17 -3.53
N ALA A 164 -7.35 20.85 -2.79
CA ALA A 164 -6.46 19.73 -3.06
C ALA A 164 -7.21 18.39 -2.96
N TYR A 165 -8.05 18.21 -1.93
CA TYR A 165 -8.90 17.02 -1.80
C TYR A 165 -9.81 16.82 -3.01
N HIS A 166 -10.52 17.85 -3.41
CA HIS A 166 -11.42 17.77 -4.58
C HIS A 166 -10.66 17.43 -5.87
N LYS A 167 -9.49 18.04 -6.05
CA LYS A 167 -8.63 17.79 -7.22
C LYS A 167 -8.04 16.37 -7.18
N MET A 168 -7.57 15.90 -6.01
CA MET A 168 -7.09 14.54 -5.83
C MET A 168 -8.19 13.50 -6.02
N ARG A 169 -9.37 13.72 -5.44
CA ARG A 169 -10.53 12.85 -5.64
C ARG A 169 -10.91 12.71 -7.12
N LYS A 170 -10.92 13.84 -7.87
CA LYS A 170 -11.16 13.81 -9.32
C LYS A 170 -10.12 12.98 -10.05
N LEU A 171 -8.83 13.12 -9.68
CA LEU A 171 -7.73 12.32 -10.23
C LEU A 171 -7.96 10.82 -9.99
N ILE A 172 -8.20 10.42 -8.75
CA ILE A 172 -8.37 9.01 -8.35
C ILE A 172 -9.55 8.36 -9.08
N LEU A 173 -10.68 9.07 -9.20
CA LEU A 173 -11.83 8.59 -9.98
C LEU A 173 -11.50 8.39 -11.47
N LYS A 174 -10.72 9.31 -12.05
CA LYS A 174 -10.26 9.21 -13.45
C LYS A 174 -9.29 8.06 -13.68
N LEU A 175 -8.51 7.66 -12.67
CA LEU A 175 -7.66 6.48 -12.70
C LEU A 175 -8.46 5.17 -12.51
N GLY A 176 -9.77 5.26 -12.33
CA GLY A 176 -10.65 4.10 -12.15
C GLY A 176 -10.62 3.49 -10.74
N ALA A 177 -10.01 4.17 -9.77
CA ALA A 177 -10.02 3.76 -8.37
C ALA A 177 -11.25 4.30 -7.63
N LYS A 178 -11.52 3.74 -6.45
CA LYS A 178 -12.65 4.08 -5.58
C LYS A 178 -12.15 4.88 -4.38
N PRO A 179 -12.33 6.20 -4.33
CA PRO A 179 -11.87 6.99 -3.20
C PRO A 179 -12.69 6.67 -1.94
N LEU A 180 -11.97 6.47 -0.83
CA LEU A 180 -12.53 6.34 0.52
C LEU A 180 -11.93 7.42 1.40
N ALA A 181 -12.76 8.29 1.96
CA ALA A 181 -12.31 9.34 2.88
C ALA A 181 -12.23 8.80 4.31
N LEU A 182 -11.11 9.00 4.97
CA LEU A 182 -10.87 8.69 6.39
C LEU A 182 -10.06 9.82 7.02
N ASP A 183 -10.10 9.95 8.35
CA ASP A 183 -9.06 10.68 9.06
C ASP A 183 -7.81 9.81 9.31
N ALA A 184 -6.70 10.42 9.69
CA ALA A 184 -5.42 9.73 9.81
C ALA A 184 -5.42 8.64 10.90
N GLN A 185 -6.03 8.93 12.04
CA GLN A 185 -6.11 7.98 13.17
C GLN A 185 -7.04 6.80 12.84
N GLU A 186 -8.20 7.12 12.23
CA GLU A 186 -9.13 6.08 11.76
C GLU A 186 -8.46 5.19 10.71
N HIS A 187 -7.75 5.79 9.74
CA HIS A 187 -6.98 5.03 8.76
C HIS A 187 -6.00 4.07 9.43
N ASP A 188 -5.12 4.59 10.30
CA ASP A 188 -4.05 3.78 10.92
C ASP A 188 -4.61 2.69 11.82
N ARG A 189 -5.72 2.94 12.51
CA ARG A 189 -6.46 1.95 13.29
C ARG A 189 -7.07 0.86 12.40
N LEU A 190 -7.76 1.23 11.31
CA LEU A 190 -8.43 0.26 10.44
C LEU A 190 -7.43 -0.61 9.68
N VAL A 191 -6.38 -0.01 9.11
CA VAL A 191 -5.35 -0.80 8.40
C VAL A 191 -4.54 -1.68 9.34
N SER A 192 -4.42 -1.31 10.63
CA SER A 192 -3.77 -2.18 11.61
C SER A 192 -4.50 -3.51 11.76
N LEU A 193 -5.82 -3.54 11.63
CA LEU A 193 -6.63 -4.75 11.78
C LEU A 193 -6.64 -5.62 10.51
N VAL A 194 -6.73 -4.99 9.32
CA VAL A 194 -6.98 -5.73 8.07
C VAL A 194 -5.73 -5.94 7.21
N SER A 195 -4.62 -5.29 7.56
CA SER A 195 -3.34 -5.37 6.83
C SER A 195 -2.18 -5.71 7.75
N HIS A 196 -1.95 -4.89 8.80
CA HIS A 196 -0.76 -5.04 9.63
C HIS A 196 -0.83 -6.27 10.53
N LEU A 197 -1.95 -6.50 11.21
CA LEU A 197 -2.16 -7.70 12.02
C LEU A 197 -1.99 -8.99 11.21
N PRO A 198 -2.65 -9.17 10.06
CA PRO A 198 -2.44 -10.37 9.22
C PRO A 198 -0.98 -10.62 8.88
N HIS A 199 -0.21 -9.56 8.58
CA HIS A 199 1.22 -9.71 8.31
C HIS A 199 2.01 -10.14 9.55
N MET A 200 1.78 -9.52 10.71
CA MET A 200 2.44 -9.89 11.97
C MET A 200 2.11 -11.32 12.38
N VAL A 201 0.88 -11.75 12.16
CA VAL A 201 0.45 -13.15 12.39
C VAL A 201 1.18 -14.10 11.44
N ALA A 202 1.28 -13.77 10.15
CA ALA A 202 2.02 -14.58 9.19
C ALA A 202 3.50 -14.72 9.56
N VAL A 203 4.15 -13.63 9.96
CA VAL A 203 5.54 -13.65 10.45
C VAL A 203 5.67 -14.53 11.71
N SER A 204 4.75 -14.39 12.67
CA SER A 204 4.74 -15.17 13.90
C SER A 204 4.52 -16.66 13.63
N LEU A 205 3.65 -17.01 12.69
CA LEU A 205 3.41 -18.38 12.26
C LEU A 205 4.67 -19.01 11.64
N VAL A 206 5.35 -18.29 10.74
CA VAL A 206 6.62 -18.75 10.15
C VAL A 206 7.68 -18.97 11.22
N GLU A 207 7.83 -18.04 12.17
CA GLU A 207 8.79 -18.15 13.26
C GLU A 207 8.45 -19.28 14.24
N ALA A 208 7.16 -19.52 14.51
CA ALA A 208 6.71 -20.63 15.33
C ALA A 208 7.10 -21.98 14.70
N VAL A 209 6.82 -22.16 13.41
CA VAL A 209 7.19 -23.39 12.67
C VAL A 209 8.71 -23.54 12.61
N ARG A 210 9.44 -22.46 12.31
CA ARG A 210 10.91 -22.49 12.26
C ARG A 210 11.56 -22.91 13.59
N LYS A 211 10.94 -22.57 14.73
CA LYS A 211 11.46 -22.88 16.08
C LYS A 211 10.97 -24.19 16.65
N SER A 212 9.86 -24.73 16.15
CA SER A 212 9.25 -25.97 16.69
C SER A 212 9.88 -27.25 16.14
N GLY A 213 10.53 -27.19 14.96
CA GLY A 213 11.16 -28.33 14.35
C GLY A 213 12.59 -28.53 14.85
N GLU A 214 12.96 -29.75 15.26
CA GLU A 214 14.35 -30.15 15.34
C GLU A 214 14.96 -30.09 13.94
N LYS A 215 16.29 -29.91 13.86
CA LYS A 215 16.96 -29.74 12.57
C LYS A 215 16.71 -30.89 11.59
N GLU A 216 16.55 -32.09 12.14
CA GLU A 216 16.31 -33.35 11.39
C GLU A 216 14.87 -33.43 10.80
N ASP A 217 13.90 -32.75 11.38
CA ASP A 217 12.52 -32.75 10.91
C ASP A 217 12.19 -31.61 9.94
N MET A 218 13.06 -30.61 9.80
CA MET A 218 12.79 -29.43 9.01
C MET A 218 12.48 -29.74 7.53
N ASP A 219 13.21 -30.69 6.93
CA ASP A 219 12.95 -31.11 5.53
C ASP A 219 11.56 -31.73 5.38
N LYS A 220 11.11 -32.50 6.37
CA LYS A 220 9.75 -33.09 6.38
C LYS A 220 8.69 -32.01 6.57
N ILE A 221 8.91 -31.06 7.48
CA ILE A 221 8.02 -29.91 7.72
C ILE A 221 7.86 -29.10 6.43
N LEU A 222 8.96 -28.79 5.75
CA LEU A 222 8.92 -28.04 4.49
C LEU A 222 8.23 -28.84 3.38
N ALA A 223 8.43 -30.15 3.30
CA ALA A 223 7.74 -31.02 2.33
C ALA A 223 6.23 -31.09 2.57
N LEU A 224 5.80 -31.03 3.85
CA LEU A 224 4.40 -31.03 4.23
C LEU A 224 3.73 -29.65 4.14
N ALA A 225 4.49 -28.58 3.94
CA ALA A 225 3.98 -27.22 3.79
C ALA A 225 3.19 -27.06 2.49
N ALA A 226 1.90 -27.34 2.55
CA ALA A 226 0.94 -27.28 1.45
C ALA A 226 0.24 -25.91 1.36
N GLY A 227 -0.86 -25.83 0.61
CA GLY A 227 -1.60 -24.58 0.32
C GLY A 227 -1.93 -23.75 1.56
N GLY A 228 -2.43 -24.38 2.63
CA GLY A 228 -2.81 -23.67 3.85
C GLY A 228 -1.67 -22.85 4.45
N PHE A 229 -0.48 -23.45 4.60
CA PHE A 229 0.69 -22.72 5.11
C PHE A 229 1.15 -21.65 4.12
N ARG A 230 1.28 -22.01 2.83
CA ARG A 230 1.78 -21.08 1.79
C ARG A 230 0.89 -19.86 1.64
N ASP A 231 -0.44 -20.05 1.59
CA ASP A 231 -1.38 -18.94 1.40
C ASP A 231 -1.43 -18.02 2.62
N THR A 232 -1.44 -18.61 3.83
CA THR A 232 -1.47 -17.85 5.08
C THR A 232 -0.17 -17.07 5.31
N THR A 233 0.99 -17.63 4.92
CA THR A 233 2.30 -17.02 5.16
C THR A 233 2.86 -16.23 3.99
N ARG A 234 2.19 -16.21 2.84
CA ARG A 234 2.66 -15.52 1.62
C ARG A 234 3.06 -14.09 1.88
N VAL A 235 2.31 -13.36 2.69
CA VAL A 235 2.58 -11.96 3.00
C VAL A 235 3.87 -11.75 3.79
N ALA A 236 4.37 -12.76 4.49
CA ALA A 236 5.66 -12.71 5.20
C ALA A 236 6.88 -12.62 4.25
N LEU A 237 6.70 -12.85 2.95
CA LEU A 237 7.73 -12.63 1.92
C LEU A 237 7.95 -11.14 1.58
N SER A 238 7.14 -10.25 2.11
CA SER A 238 7.22 -8.81 1.85
C SER A 238 8.53 -8.20 2.38
N ASN A 239 8.86 -7.00 1.88
CA ASN A 239 10.11 -6.31 2.21
C ASN A 239 10.23 -5.98 3.72
N PRO A 240 11.24 -6.50 4.44
CA PRO A 240 11.38 -6.26 5.88
C PRO A 240 11.63 -4.79 6.24
N VAL A 241 12.28 -4.01 5.36
CA VAL A 241 12.54 -2.57 5.59
C VAL A 241 11.22 -1.79 5.58
N MET A 242 10.35 -2.06 4.60
CA MET A 242 9.02 -1.46 4.53
C MET A 242 8.19 -1.79 5.78
N TRP A 243 8.18 -3.04 6.20
CA TRP A 243 7.42 -3.48 7.37
C TRP A 243 7.96 -2.96 8.69
N ARG A 244 9.29 -2.85 8.82
CA ARG A 244 9.90 -2.14 9.96
C ARG A 244 9.41 -0.69 10.02
N ASP A 245 9.35 0.00 8.90
CA ASP A 245 8.91 1.40 8.83
C ASP A 245 7.42 1.53 9.19
N ILE A 246 6.57 0.61 8.73
CA ILE A 246 5.14 0.52 9.12
C ILE A 246 5.02 0.31 10.63
N CYS A 247 5.76 -0.65 11.21
CA CYS A 247 5.73 -0.93 12.64
C CYS A 247 6.19 0.27 13.48
N LEU A 248 7.16 1.06 13.00
CA LEU A 248 7.64 2.26 13.70
C LEU A 248 6.65 3.42 13.64
N THR A 249 5.85 3.52 12.58
CA THR A 249 4.95 4.66 12.36
C THR A 249 3.49 4.38 12.73
N ASN A 250 3.14 3.10 12.99
CA ASN A 250 1.81 2.69 13.49
C ASN A 250 1.92 1.70 14.67
N ASN A 251 2.92 1.89 15.54
CA ASN A 251 3.25 0.95 16.61
C ASN A 251 2.08 0.66 17.55
N ASP A 252 1.41 1.71 18.02
CA ASP A 252 0.38 1.58 19.05
C ASP A 252 -0.84 0.82 18.55
N CYS A 253 -1.32 1.11 17.34
CA CYS A 253 -2.44 0.39 16.74
C CYS A 253 -2.09 -1.08 16.45
N ILE A 254 -0.88 -1.36 15.97
CA ILE A 254 -0.40 -2.73 15.73
C ILE A 254 -0.31 -3.49 17.04
N LYS A 255 0.22 -2.88 18.09
CA LYS A 255 0.32 -3.48 19.42
C LYS A 255 -1.06 -3.83 19.99
N GLN A 256 -2.03 -2.91 19.88
CA GLN A 256 -3.39 -3.18 20.31
C GLN A 256 -4.05 -4.32 19.52
N ALA A 257 -3.88 -4.33 18.21
CA ALA A 257 -4.40 -5.40 17.35
C ALA A 257 -3.80 -6.77 17.71
N LEU A 258 -2.48 -6.84 17.99
CA LEU A 258 -1.81 -8.07 18.44
C LEU A 258 -2.27 -8.51 19.83
N LEU A 259 -2.51 -7.59 20.76
CA LEU A 259 -3.04 -7.93 22.07
C LEU A 259 -4.46 -8.53 21.97
N SER A 260 -5.31 -7.94 21.13
CA SER A 260 -6.65 -8.49 20.86
C SER A 260 -6.56 -9.87 20.21
N PHE A 261 -5.67 -10.03 19.24
CA PHE A 261 -5.45 -11.34 18.59
C PHE A 261 -4.97 -12.41 19.57
N ARG A 262 -4.09 -12.04 20.51
CA ARG A 262 -3.63 -12.97 21.56
C ARG A 262 -4.78 -13.48 22.40
N LEU A 263 -5.74 -12.62 22.76
CA LEU A 263 -6.94 -13.05 23.51
C LEU A 263 -7.76 -14.08 22.71
N GLU A 264 -7.88 -13.94 21.39
CA GLU A 264 -8.55 -14.94 20.56
C GLU A 264 -7.79 -16.27 20.51
N ILE A 265 -6.45 -16.25 20.55
CA ILE A 265 -5.64 -17.48 20.69
C ILE A 265 -5.86 -18.13 22.06
N ASP A 266 -5.91 -17.35 23.13
CA ASP A 266 -6.17 -17.88 24.49
C ASP A 266 -7.56 -18.53 24.57
N LEU A 267 -8.58 -17.92 23.96
CA LEU A 267 -9.92 -18.51 23.84
C LEU A 267 -9.95 -19.81 23.02
N LEU A 268 -9.19 -19.86 21.93
CA LEU A 268 -9.06 -21.07 21.11
C LEU A 268 -8.36 -22.20 21.89
N LEU A 269 -7.33 -21.89 22.66
CA LEU A 269 -6.64 -22.85 23.51
C LEU A 269 -7.59 -23.40 24.58
N SER A 270 -8.34 -22.56 25.28
CA SER A 270 -9.34 -22.98 26.25
C SER A 270 -10.38 -23.91 25.63
N ALA A 271 -10.93 -23.56 24.45
CA ALA A 271 -11.90 -24.39 23.76
C ALA A 271 -11.33 -25.75 23.29
N LEU A 272 -10.03 -25.87 23.15
CA LEU A 272 -9.36 -27.13 22.84
C LEU A 272 -9.11 -27.99 24.11
N GLU A 273 -8.84 -27.34 25.25
CA GLU A 273 -8.65 -28.00 26.55
C GLU A 273 -9.97 -28.61 27.08
N ASP A 274 -11.10 -28.00 26.73
CA ASP A 274 -12.45 -28.48 27.13
C ASP A 274 -12.94 -29.68 26.29
N ILE A 275 -12.19 -30.14 25.30
CA ILE A 275 -12.53 -31.34 24.52
C ILE A 275 -12.20 -32.60 25.34
N ASP A 276 -13.23 -33.29 25.82
CA ASP A 276 -13.08 -34.57 26.49
C ASP A 276 -13.08 -35.75 25.51
N ASP A 277 -12.77 -36.96 26.02
CA ASP A 277 -12.74 -38.19 25.24
C ASP A 277 -14.14 -38.60 24.70
N SER A 278 -15.24 -38.03 25.20
CA SER A 278 -16.59 -38.29 24.73
C SER A 278 -16.96 -37.52 23.46
N GLY A 279 -16.18 -36.47 23.10
CA GLY A 279 -16.44 -35.62 21.95
C GLY A 279 -17.70 -34.76 22.05
N ALA A 280 -18.40 -34.81 23.19
CA ALA A 280 -19.71 -34.17 23.37
C ALA A 280 -19.62 -32.64 23.54
N GLU A 281 -18.46 -32.07 23.86
CA GLU A 281 -18.34 -30.68 24.32
C GLU A 281 -17.47 -29.77 23.41
N ALA A 282 -17.36 -30.08 22.12
CA ALA A 282 -16.71 -29.19 21.18
C ALA A 282 -17.62 -28.02 20.70
N GLU A 283 -18.73 -27.73 21.42
CA GLU A 283 -19.70 -26.72 20.97
C GLU A 283 -19.10 -25.31 20.97
N ASP A 284 -18.22 -24.97 21.93
CA ASP A 284 -17.54 -23.68 21.98
C ASP A 284 -16.56 -23.52 20.82
N LEU A 285 -15.77 -24.57 20.55
CA LEU A 285 -14.88 -24.60 19.38
C LEU A 285 -15.69 -24.51 18.08
N PHE A 286 -16.76 -25.28 17.94
CA PHE A 286 -17.64 -25.25 16.77
C PHE A 286 -18.26 -23.87 16.55
N SER A 287 -18.76 -23.25 17.63
CA SER A 287 -19.32 -21.90 17.61
C SER A 287 -18.31 -20.85 17.17
N LEU A 288 -17.04 -20.92 17.65
CA LEU A 288 -15.94 -20.04 17.24
C LEU A 288 -15.66 -20.20 15.73
N LEU A 289 -15.48 -21.42 15.26
CA LEU A 289 -15.21 -21.73 13.85
C LEU A 289 -16.35 -21.25 12.94
N ARG A 290 -17.60 -21.43 13.35
CA ARG A 290 -18.79 -20.99 12.63
C ARG A 290 -18.88 -19.46 12.54
N ARG A 291 -18.61 -18.74 13.63
CA ARG A 291 -18.56 -17.26 13.64
C ARG A 291 -17.49 -16.73 12.68
N ALA A 292 -16.29 -17.31 12.75
CA ALA A 292 -15.18 -16.92 11.87
C ALA A 292 -15.51 -17.15 10.38
N LYS A 293 -16.07 -18.32 10.04
CA LYS A 293 -16.53 -18.65 8.68
C LYS A 293 -17.57 -17.65 8.19
N ASN A 294 -18.59 -17.35 9.01
CA ASN A 294 -19.66 -16.44 8.63
C ASN A 294 -19.16 -15.01 8.41
N PHE A 295 -18.26 -14.51 9.26
CA PHE A 295 -17.65 -13.20 9.06
C PHE A 295 -16.77 -13.17 7.80
N ARG A 296 -15.93 -14.20 7.61
CA ARG A 296 -15.04 -14.27 6.42
C ARG A 296 -15.84 -14.31 5.11
N SER A 297 -17.03 -14.91 5.09
CA SER A 297 -17.89 -14.95 3.89
C SER A 297 -18.41 -13.58 3.44
N GLN A 298 -18.37 -12.55 4.31
CA GLN A 298 -18.76 -11.18 3.97
C GLN A 298 -17.65 -10.42 3.22
N VAL A 299 -16.38 -10.90 3.31
CA VAL A 299 -15.27 -10.28 2.58
C VAL A 299 -15.36 -10.69 1.11
N PRO A 300 -15.51 -9.72 0.19
CA PRO A 300 -15.67 -10.02 -1.23
C PRO A 300 -14.45 -10.78 -1.78
N PRO A 301 -14.65 -11.67 -2.73
CA PRO A 301 -13.54 -12.37 -3.37
C PRO A 301 -12.62 -11.36 -4.09
N LYS A 302 -11.31 -11.66 -4.11
CA LYS A 302 -10.37 -10.89 -4.90
C LYS A 302 -10.78 -11.00 -6.37
N LYS A 303 -11.06 -9.89 -7.06
CA LYS A 303 -11.31 -9.91 -8.50
C LYS A 303 -10.08 -10.53 -9.17
N GLY A 304 -10.28 -11.59 -9.96
CA GLY A 304 -9.20 -12.32 -10.63
C GLY A 304 -8.33 -11.36 -11.43
N LYS A 305 -7.01 -11.58 -11.39
CA LYS A 305 -6.10 -10.96 -12.35
C LYS A 305 -6.60 -11.38 -13.72
N THR A 306 -7.01 -10.42 -14.57
CA THR A 306 -7.18 -10.68 -15.99
C THR A 306 -5.86 -11.27 -16.48
N ASN A 307 -5.90 -12.48 -17.07
CA ASN A 307 -4.75 -13.18 -17.58
C ASN A 307 -3.84 -12.19 -18.34
N ARG A 308 -2.64 -11.95 -17.81
CA ARG A 308 -1.57 -11.36 -18.64
C ARG A 308 -1.39 -12.30 -19.84
N PRO A 309 -1.46 -11.82 -21.09
CA PRO A 309 -1.02 -12.65 -22.21
C PRO A 309 0.44 -13.02 -21.94
N GLU A 310 0.71 -14.33 -21.94
CA GLU A 310 2.07 -14.84 -21.85
C GLU A 310 2.92 -14.14 -22.93
N ARG A 311 3.93 -13.39 -22.52
CA ARG A 311 4.97 -12.92 -23.43
C ARG A 311 5.64 -14.17 -23.97
N LYS A 312 5.36 -14.51 -25.24
CA LYS A 312 6.12 -15.51 -25.96
C LYS A 312 7.59 -15.08 -25.87
N SER A 313 8.41 -15.91 -25.23
CA SER A 313 9.86 -15.82 -25.31
C SER A 313 10.22 -16.12 -26.74
N GLU A 314 10.48 -15.13 -27.57
CA GLU A 314 11.28 -15.31 -28.76
C GLU A 314 12.71 -15.53 -28.27
N ALA A 315 13.10 -16.80 -28.23
CA ALA A 315 14.49 -17.20 -28.15
C ALA A 315 15.13 -17.08 -29.54
N PRO A 316 16.43 -16.71 -29.61
CA PRO A 316 17.17 -16.50 -30.85
C PRO A 316 17.32 -17.77 -31.71
#